data_51df70b09c6366edbadc95ea3dd090f7
#
_entry.id   51df70b09c6366edbadc95ea3dd090f7
#
_cell.length_a   1.000
_cell.length_b   1.000
_cell.length_c   1.000
_cell.angle_alpha   90.00
_cell.angle_beta   90.00
_cell.angle_gamma   90.00
#
_symmetry.space_group_name_H-M   'P 1'
#
loop_
_entity.id
_entity.type
_entity.pdbx_description
1 polymer ?
#
loop_
_entity_poly.entity_id
_entity_poly.type
_entity_poly.pdbx_seq_one_letter_code
_entity_poly.pdbx_strand_id
1 'polypeptide(L)'
;QVWKDIDDLIVKTMISAEPVLSDGMLTCFPQAQRGEPVRTCFQLFGFDVMLDSSCKPWLLEVNCDPALGTDSPLDLKIKSSMLVDAFNVIGMPAVGGASAASNASNASDFARWKGANPDAVKGDEEAIRRRWATHLVDEEFGRSKETAWRRLFPSERSEEYRPFVSKERPWHFLPVAV
;
A
#
# COMPACT_ATOMS: atom_id res chain seq x y z
N GLN A 1 2.83 17.62 -15.89
CA GLN A 1 3.96 16.71 -16.15
C GLN A 1 4.77 16.46 -14.86
N VAL A 2 5.16 17.49 -14.10
CA VAL A 2 6.00 17.38 -12.87
C VAL A 2 5.46 16.34 -11.89
N TRP A 3 4.15 16.35 -11.58
CA TRP A 3 3.56 15.34 -10.69
C TRP A 3 3.67 13.91 -11.21
N LYS A 4 3.57 13.70 -12.53
CA LYS A 4 3.77 12.38 -13.14
C LYS A 4 5.21 11.90 -13.00
N ASP A 5 6.16 12.83 -13.11
CA ASP A 5 7.58 12.53 -12.97
C ASP A 5 7.93 12.23 -11.49
N ILE A 6 7.28 12.92 -10.54
CA ILE A 6 7.39 12.61 -9.10
C ILE A 6 6.78 11.24 -8.81
N ASP A 7 5.60 10.92 -9.35
CA ASP A 7 4.97 9.61 -9.20
C ASP A 7 5.89 8.48 -9.67
N ASP A 8 6.49 8.64 -10.84
CA ASP A 8 7.44 7.70 -11.42
C ASP A 8 8.69 7.52 -10.55
N LEU A 9 9.22 8.63 -10.02
CA LEU A 9 10.34 8.62 -9.08
C LEU A 9 10.01 7.81 -7.82
N ILE A 10 8.83 8.05 -7.22
CA ILE A 10 8.38 7.34 -6.01
C ILE A 10 8.23 5.84 -6.28
N VAL A 11 7.54 5.47 -7.37
CA VAL A 11 7.34 4.05 -7.73
C VAL A 11 8.68 3.35 -7.95
N LYS A 12 9.61 3.95 -8.68
CA LYS A 12 10.95 3.37 -8.92
C LYS A 12 11.74 3.20 -7.62
N THR A 13 11.66 4.18 -6.72
CA THR A 13 12.31 4.12 -5.42
C THR A 13 11.75 2.97 -4.59
N MET A 14 10.43 2.82 -4.53
CA MET A 14 9.79 1.74 -3.79
C MET A 14 10.11 0.36 -4.39
N ILE A 15 10.13 0.23 -5.72
CA ILE A 15 10.56 -1.02 -6.38
C ILE A 15 12.00 -1.36 -6.05
N SER A 16 12.90 -0.38 -5.97
CA SER A 16 14.30 -0.63 -5.61
C SER A 16 14.47 -1.09 -4.15
N ALA A 17 13.60 -0.65 -3.25
CA ALA A 17 13.58 -1.04 -1.83
C ALA A 17 12.81 -2.35 -1.58
N GLU A 18 11.95 -2.79 -2.51
CA GLU A 18 11.06 -3.94 -2.36
C GLU A 18 11.77 -5.20 -1.87
N PRO A 19 12.95 -5.61 -2.40
CA PRO A 19 13.59 -6.84 -1.94
C PRO A 19 13.88 -6.85 -0.43
N VAL A 20 14.36 -5.73 0.10
CA VAL A 20 14.69 -5.59 1.53
C VAL A 20 13.43 -5.54 2.39
N LEU A 21 12.41 -4.80 1.93
CA LEU A 21 11.12 -4.70 2.63
C LEU A 21 10.40 -6.04 2.66
N SER A 22 10.38 -6.77 1.54
CA SER A 22 9.80 -8.12 1.46
C SER A 22 10.52 -9.11 2.36
N ASP A 23 11.85 -9.11 2.39
CA ASP A 23 12.61 -10.01 3.29
C ASP A 23 12.32 -9.71 4.76
N GLY A 24 12.19 -8.43 5.12
CA GLY A 24 11.75 -8.01 6.45
C GLY A 24 10.35 -8.53 6.77
N MET A 25 9.40 -8.39 5.86
CA MET A 25 8.03 -8.87 6.01
C MET A 25 7.98 -10.40 6.16
N LEU A 26 8.71 -11.14 5.33
CA LEU A 26 8.80 -12.60 5.42
C LEU A 26 9.40 -13.06 6.76
N THR A 27 10.33 -12.30 7.31
CA THR A 27 10.95 -12.60 8.60
C THR A 27 10.00 -12.36 9.77
N CYS A 28 9.27 -11.24 9.74
CA CYS A 28 8.39 -10.83 10.83
C CYS A 28 7.03 -11.53 10.83
N PHE A 29 6.53 -11.95 9.67
CA PHE A 29 5.18 -12.48 9.51
C PHE A 29 5.17 -13.87 8.89
N PRO A 30 5.01 -14.95 9.68
CA PRO A 30 4.97 -16.32 9.16
C PRO A 30 3.90 -16.57 8.10
N GLN A 31 2.77 -15.83 8.14
CA GLN A 31 1.73 -15.90 7.12
C GLN A 31 2.22 -15.41 5.75
N ALA A 32 3.11 -14.41 5.71
CA ALA A 32 3.72 -13.95 4.47
C ALA A 32 4.57 -15.04 3.80
N GLN A 33 5.26 -15.87 4.60
CA GLN A 33 6.02 -17.02 4.08
C GLN A 33 5.12 -18.04 3.38
N ARG A 34 3.85 -18.12 3.77
CA ARG A 34 2.85 -18.99 3.12
C ARG A 34 2.16 -18.32 1.93
N GLY A 35 2.61 -17.13 1.52
CA GLY A 35 2.01 -16.35 0.45
C GLY A 35 0.65 -15.73 0.82
N GLU A 36 0.36 -15.60 2.13
CA GLU A 36 -0.84 -14.92 2.61
C GLU A 36 -0.58 -13.43 2.75
N PRO A 37 -1.48 -12.54 2.29
CA PRO A 37 -1.29 -11.10 2.44
C PRO A 37 -1.32 -10.68 3.91
N VAL A 38 -0.42 -9.75 4.27
CA VAL A 38 -0.32 -9.20 5.62
C VAL A 38 -1.03 -7.84 5.64
N ARG A 39 -2.10 -7.72 6.42
CA ARG A 39 -2.88 -6.48 6.56
C ARG A 39 -2.67 -5.78 7.91
N THR A 40 -1.74 -6.25 8.70
CA THR A 40 -1.57 -5.79 10.09
C THR A 40 -0.62 -4.62 10.22
N CYS A 41 0.04 -4.23 9.14
CA CYS A 41 0.97 -3.11 9.16
C CYS A 41 0.92 -2.30 7.85
N PHE A 42 1.26 -1.05 7.99
CA PHE A 42 1.50 -0.11 6.89
C PHE A 42 2.66 0.80 7.31
N GLN A 43 3.26 1.48 6.36
CA GLN A 43 4.32 2.44 6.61
C GLN A 43 4.01 3.75 5.89
N LEU A 44 4.15 4.86 6.60
CA LEU A 44 4.21 6.19 6.00
C LEU A 44 5.68 6.52 5.71
N PHE A 45 5.93 7.02 4.51
CA PHE A 45 7.24 7.52 4.10
C PHE A 45 7.16 9.00 3.77
N GLY A 46 8.14 9.76 4.19
CA GLY A 46 8.36 11.13 3.74
C GLY A 46 9.39 11.14 2.62
N PHE A 47 9.00 11.62 1.43
CA PHE A 47 9.90 11.77 0.29
C PHE A 47 10.31 13.22 0.14
N ASP A 48 11.60 13.51 0.27
CA ASP A 48 12.14 14.83 0.00
C ASP A 48 12.61 14.90 -1.46
N VAL A 49 11.89 15.72 -2.24
CA VAL A 49 12.08 15.84 -3.68
C VAL A 49 12.42 17.29 -4.03
N MET A 50 13.53 17.48 -4.73
CA MET A 50 13.94 18.78 -5.25
C MET A 50 13.67 18.85 -6.76
N LEU A 51 13.20 20.01 -7.22
CA LEU A 51 13.06 20.29 -8.63
C LEU A 51 14.24 21.12 -9.13
N ASP A 52 14.85 20.71 -10.24
CA ASP A 52 15.87 21.52 -10.90
C ASP A 52 15.23 22.63 -11.77
N SER A 53 16.09 23.44 -12.44
CA SER A 53 15.64 24.54 -13.29
C SER A 53 14.80 24.11 -14.50
N SER A 54 14.82 22.84 -14.86
CA SER A 54 13.98 22.24 -15.92
C SER A 54 12.71 21.59 -15.34
N CYS A 55 12.45 21.75 -14.03
CA CYS A 55 11.38 21.12 -13.30
C CYS A 55 11.48 19.57 -13.24
N LYS A 56 12.67 19.02 -13.46
CA LYS A 56 12.92 17.58 -13.26
C LYS A 56 13.03 17.29 -11.77
N PRO A 57 12.30 16.27 -11.25
CA PRO A 57 12.41 15.88 -9.86
C PRO A 57 13.68 15.05 -9.59
N TRP A 58 14.31 15.33 -8.45
CA TRP A 58 15.44 14.62 -7.91
C TRP A 58 15.12 14.18 -6.49
N LEU A 59 15.28 12.90 -6.21
CA LEU A 59 15.14 12.37 -4.86
C LEU A 59 16.34 12.81 -4.02
N LEU A 60 16.08 13.44 -2.89
CA LEU A 60 17.10 13.76 -1.90
C LEU A 60 17.20 12.65 -0.86
N GLU A 61 16.10 12.35 -0.18
CA GLU A 61 16.02 11.28 0.81
C GLU A 61 14.61 10.71 0.97
N VAL A 62 14.53 9.57 1.65
CA VAL A 62 13.27 8.96 2.09
C VAL A 62 13.33 8.75 3.59
N ASN A 63 12.39 9.33 4.30
CA ASN A 63 12.24 9.21 5.75
C ASN A 63 11.22 8.13 6.10
N CYS A 64 11.63 7.10 6.85
CA CYS A 64 10.72 6.05 7.34
C CYS A 64 9.76 6.56 8.42
N ASP A 65 10.16 7.60 9.16
CA ASP A 65 9.35 8.23 10.20
C ASP A 65 9.22 9.74 9.89
N PRO A 66 8.30 10.12 8.99
CA PRO A 66 8.11 11.52 8.65
C PRO A 66 7.63 12.31 9.86
N ALA A 67 8.11 13.55 10.00
CA ALA A 67 7.78 14.42 11.11
C ALA A 67 6.27 14.74 11.11
N LEU A 68 5.53 14.23 12.10
CA LEU A 68 4.10 14.46 12.29
C LEU A 68 3.80 15.58 13.30
N GLY A 69 4.81 16.32 13.76
CA GLY A 69 4.65 17.49 14.63
C GLY A 69 3.72 18.54 13.98
N THR A 70 2.95 19.25 14.80
CA THR A 70 1.92 20.21 14.37
C THR A 70 2.22 21.59 14.93
N ASP A 71 3.43 22.11 14.62
CA ASP A 71 3.95 23.37 15.18
C ASP A 71 3.25 24.62 14.62
N SER A 72 2.50 24.46 13.53
CA SER A 72 1.70 25.54 12.93
C SER A 72 0.26 25.10 12.65
N PRO A 73 -0.70 26.06 12.54
CA PRO A 73 -2.06 25.73 12.11
C PRO A 73 -2.13 25.06 10.74
N LEU A 74 -1.19 25.36 9.86
CA LEU A 74 -1.08 24.73 8.53
C LEU A 74 -0.66 23.28 8.67
N ASP A 75 0.37 22.98 9.47
CA ASP A 75 0.80 21.60 9.76
C ASP A 75 -0.34 20.79 10.35
N LEU A 76 -1.02 21.34 11.37
CA LEU A 76 -2.15 20.67 12.00
C LEU A 76 -3.23 20.31 10.97
N LYS A 77 -3.59 21.23 10.09
CA LYS A 77 -4.62 21.01 9.07
C LYS A 77 -4.19 19.93 8.06
N ILE A 78 -2.98 20.02 7.52
CA ILE A 78 -2.50 19.10 6.47
C ILE A 78 -2.28 17.72 7.05
N LYS A 79 -1.50 17.63 8.14
CA LYS A 79 -1.09 16.34 8.71
C LYS A 79 -2.25 15.58 9.35
N SER A 80 -3.20 16.27 10.02
CA SER A 80 -4.38 15.60 10.55
C SER A 80 -5.29 15.06 9.45
N SER A 81 -5.53 15.83 8.38
CA SER A 81 -6.31 15.35 7.23
C SER A 81 -5.63 14.15 6.57
N MET A 82 -4.32 14.23 6.32
CA MET A 82 -3.52 13.14 5.75
C MET A 82 -3.64 11.86 6.59
N LEU A 83 -3.52 11.95 7.92
CA LEU A 83 -3.61 10.78 8.81
C LEU A 83 -5.01 10.17 8.85
N VAL A 84 -6.06 11.01 8.93
CA VAL A 84 -7.45 10.54 8.88
C VAL A 84 -7.70 9.78 7.59
N ASP A 85 -7.27 10.34 6.48
CA ASP A 85 -7.41 9.71 5.17
C ASP A 85 -6.60 8.41 5.07
N ALA A 86 -5.36 8.37 5.61
CA ALA A 86 -4.57 7.15 5.67
C ALA A 86 -5.29 6.04 6.45
N PHE A 87 -5.86 6.36 7.62
CA PHE A 87 -6.63 5.40 8.42
C PHE A 87 -7.89 4.93 7.70
N ASN A 88 -8.56 5.78 6.94
CA ASN A 88 -9.69 5.41 6.10
C ASN A 88 -9.26 4.45 4.98
N VAL A 89 -8.15 4.72 4.30
CA VAL A 89 -7.62 3.85 3.23
C VAL A 89 -7.30 2.46 3.75
N ILE A 90 -6.59 2.34 4.87
CA ILE A 90 -6.26 1.03 5.46
C ILE A 90 -7.47 0.34 6.11
N GLY A 91 -8.59 1.05 6.26
CA GLY A 91 -9.82 0.49 6.84
C GLY A 91 -9.76 0.31 8.34
N MET A 92 -9.07 1.23 9.07
CA MET A 92 -9.03 1.19 10.53
C MET A 92 -10.42 1.49 11.10
N PRO A 93 -10.98 0.62 11.94
CA PRO A 93 -12.32 0.85 12.49
C PRO A 93 -12.31 2.01 13.48
N ALA A 94 -13.35 2.85 13.42
CA ALA A 94 -13.58 3.88 14.44
C ALA A 94 -13.86 3.21 15.80
N VAL A 95 -13.29 3.76 16.86
CA VAL A 95 -13.54 3.29 18.23
C VAL A 95 -15.04 3.43 18.56
N GLY A 96 -15.68 2.33 18.90
CA GLY A 96 -17.13 2.29 19.24
C GLY A 96 -18.09 2.13 18.05
N GLY A 97 -17.59 2.01 16.83
CA GLY A 97 -18.42 1.65 15.67
C GLY A 97 -18.83 0.18 15.67
N ALA A 98 -20.01 -0.13 15.11
CA ALA A 98 -20.51 -1.51 14.96
C ALA A 98 -19.61 -2.42 14.08
N SER A 99 -18.54 -1.87 13.51
CA SER A 99 -17.50 -2.54 12.72
C SER A 99 -16.37 -3.13 13.57
N ALA A 100 -16.58 -3.38 14.86
CA ALA A 100 -15.62 -4.11 15.71
C ALA A 100 -15.32 -5.55 15.22
N ALA A 101 -15.92 -5.96 14.11
CA ALA A 101 -15.64 -7.23 13.43
C ALA A 101 -14.30 -7.25 12.66
N SER A 102 -13.58 -6.12 12.56
CA SER A 102 -12.34 -6.04 11.77
C SER A 102 -11.07 -6.50 12.50
N ASN A 103 -11.18 -6.90 13.78
CA ASN A 103 -10.11 -7.65 14.46
C ASN A 103 -10.16 -9.16 14.12
N ALA A 104 -10.99 -9.54 13.15
CA ALA A 104 -10.97 -10.88 12.60
C ALA A 104 -9.58 -11.16 12.03
N SER A 105 -8.98 -12.26 12.43
CA SER A 105 -7.68 -12.71 11.90
C SER A 105 -7.76 -12.78 10.37
N ASN A 106 -6.66 -12.51 9.66
CA ASN A 106 -6.57 -12.66 8.21
C ASN A 106 -7.18 -14.00 7.72
N ALA A 107 -7.09 -15.05 8.54
CA ALA A 107 -7.66 -16.37 8.26
C ALA A 107 -9.20 -16.36 8.20
N SER A 108 -9.88 -15.62 9.09
CA SER A 108 -11.35 -15.52 9.07
C SER A 108 -11.86 -14.71 7.90
N ASP A 109 -11.13 -13.65 7.51
CA ASP A 109 -11.48 -12.82 6.35
C ASP A 109 -11.29 -13.59 5.06
N PHE A 110 -10.20 -14.35 4.94
CA PHE A 110 -9.96 -15.22 3.80
C PHE A 110 -11.04 -16.32 3.67
N ALA A 111 -11.42 -16.95 4.79
CA ALA A 111 -12.50 -17.95 4.79
C ALA A 111 -13.84 -17.34 4.37
N ARG A 112 -14.17 -16.15 4.87
CA ARG A 112 -15.39 -15.41 4.50
C ARG A 112 -15.39 -15.06 3.01
N TRP A 113 -14.26 -14.53 2.51
CA TRP A 113 -14.12 -14.18 1.09
C TRP A 113 -14.26 -15.40 0.20
N LYS A 114 -13.63 -16.55 0.56
CA LYS A 114 -13.80 -17.81 -0.18
C LYS A 114 -15.26 -18.25 -0.23
N GLY A 115 -15.99 -18.15 0.86
CA GLY A 115 -17.43 -18.47 0.91
C GLY A 115 -18.30 -17.57 0.04
N ALA A 116 -17.95 -16.28 -0.03
CA ALA A 116 -18.67 -15.29 -0.85
C ALA A 116 -18.30 -15.33 -2.33
N ASN A 117 -17.18 -15.94 -2.71
CA ASN A 117 -16.66 -15.94 -4.09
C ASN A 117 -16.33 -17.36 -4.59
N PRO A 118 -17.33 -18.22 -4.80
CA PRO A 118 -17.12 -19.64 -5.17
C PRO A 118 -16.34 -19.82 -6.49
N ASP A 119 -16.47 -18.89 -7.43
CA ASP A 119 -15.71 -18.93 -8.68
C ASP A 119 -14.25 -18.51 -8.51
N ALA A 120 -13.95 -17.63 -7.56
CA ALA A 120 -12.60 -17.19 -7.26
C ALA A 120 -11.74 -18.26 -6.55
N VAL A 121 -12.35 -19.32 -6.03
CA VAL A 121 -11.64 -20.43 -5.36
C VAL A 121 -11.37 -21.62 -6.28
N LYS A 122 -11.58 -21.47 -7.59
CA LYS A 122 -11.20 -22.46 -8.59
C LYS A 122 -9.73 -22.34 -8.94
N GLY A 123 -9.03 -23.47 -9.01
CA GLY A 123 -7.62 -23.56 -9.34
C GLY A 123 -6.76 -24.00 -8.14
N ASP A 124 -5.46 -23.81 -8.27
CA ASP A 124 -4.53 -24.12 -7.20
C ASP A 124 -4.55 -23.07 -6.08
N GLU A 125 -4.01 -23.44 -4.94
CA GLU A 125 -4.00 -22.59 -3.74
C GLU A 125 -3.25 -21.27 -3.96
N GLU A 126 -2.20 -21.27 -4.78
CA GLU A 126 -1.44 -20.07 -5.09
C GLU A 126 -2.28 -19.08 -5.91
N ALA A 127 -3.00 -19.56 -6.92
CA ALA A 127 -3.90 -18.73 -7.70
C ALA A 127 -5.04 -18.13 -6.85
N ILE A 128 -5.56 -18.91 -5.88
CA ILE A 128 -6.58 -18.45 -4.96
C ILE A 128 -6.05 -17.33 -4.06
N ARG A 129 -4.86 -17.51 -3.48
CA ARG A 129 -4.21 -16.49 -2.64
C ARG A 129 -3.90 -15.20 -3.42
N ARG A 130 -3.48 -15.36 -4.67
CA ARG A 130 -3.21 -14.22 -5.56
C ARG A 130 -4.47 -13.39 -5.83
N ARG A 131 -5.61 -14.04 -6.10
CA ARG A 131 -6.91 -13.36 -6.26
C ARG A 131 -7.36 -12.69 -4.97
N TRP A 132 -7.13 -13.33 -3.83
CA TRP A 132 -7.41 -12.73 -2.53
C TRP A 132 -6.57 -11.47 -2.30
N ALA A 133 -5.27 -11.52 -2.57
CA ALA A 133 -4.40 -10.34 -2.46
C ALA A 133 -4.87 -9.20 -3.39
N THR A 134 -5.23 -9.51 -4.64
CA THR A 134 -5.81 -8.52 -5.56
C THR A 134 -7.09 -7.89 -5.01
N HIS A 135 -7.99 -8.71 -4.47
CA HIS A 135 -9.23 -8.22 -3.86
C HIS A 135 -8.96 -7.24 -2.71
N LEU A 136 -7.97 -7.51 -1.85
CA LEU A 136 -7.61 -6.60 -0.75
C LEU A 136 -7.08 -5.26 -1.26
N VAL A 137 -6.24 -5.28 -2.28
CA VAL A 137 -5.73 -4.06 -2.94
C VAL A 137 -6.86 -3.26 -3.57
N ASP A 138 -7.84 -3.92 -4.18
CA ASP A 138 -9.00 -3.26 -4.79
C ASP A 138 -9.94 -2.67 -3.74
N GLU A 139 -10.10 -3.31 -2.57
CA GLU A 139 -10.83 -2.74 -1.44
C GLU A 139 -10.18 -1.45 -0.93
N GLU A 140 -8.86 -1.46 -0.73
CA GLU A 140 -8.11 -0.27 -0.32
C GLU A 140 -8.23 0.84 -1.36
N PHE A 141 -8.12 0.49 -2.65
CA PHE A 141 -8.34 1.45 -3.73
C PHE A 141 -9.77 1.99 -3.75
N GLY A 142 -10.76 1.16 -3.45
CA GLY A 142 -12.14 1.60 -3.29
C GLY A 142 -12.27 2.69 -2.24
N ARG A 143 -11.67 2.47 -1.07
CA ARG A 143 -11.65 3.44 0.03
C ARG A 143 -10.85 4.71 -0.28
N SER A 144 -9.74 4.59 -1.02
CA SER A 144 -8.90 5.76 -1.37
C SER A 144 -9.63 6.80 -2.23
N LYS A 145 -10.64 6.40 -2.99
CA LYS A 145 -11.43 7.32 -3.84
C LYS A 145 -12.18 8.41 -3.06
N GLU A 146 -12.42 8.20 -1.78
CA GLU A 146 -13.09 9.15 -0.87
C GLU A 146 -12.09 9.98 -0.06
N THR A 147 -10.80 9.87 -0.35
CA THR A 147 -9.70 10.52 0.36
C THR A 147 -8.83 11.34 -0.58
N ALA A 148 -7.90 12.10 -0.01
CA ALA A 148 -6.86 12.79 -0.79
C ALA A 148 -5.74 11.85 -1.27
N TRP A 149 -5.67 10.62 -0.76
CA TRP A 149 -4.68 9.64 -1.17
C TRP A 149 -4.96 9.08 -2.56
N ARG A 150 -3.93 8.97 -3.37
CA ARG A 150 -3.99 8.45 -4.73
C ARG A 150 -3.06 7.25 -4.89
N ARG A 151 -3.60 6.13 -5.35
CA ARG A 151 -2.79 4.94 -5.61
C ARG A 151 -1.84 5.18 -6.79
N LEU A 152 -0.56 4.95 -6.57
CA LEU A 152 0.48 5.00 -7.60
C LEU A 152 0.80 3.62 -8.17
N PHE A 153 0.77 2.59 -7.31
CA PHE A 153 1.09 1.22 -7.69
C PHE A 153 0.23 0.21 -6.88
N PRO A 154 -0.32 -0.86 -7.50
CA PRO A 154 -0.34 -1.09 -8.94
C PRO A 154 -1.20 -0.05 -9.69
N SER A 155 -0.86 0.22 -10.96
CA SER A 155 -1.52 1.20 -11.82
C SER A 155 -1.57 0.70 -13.27
N GLU A 156 -2.17 1.46 -14.16
CA GLU A 156 -2.16 1.19 -15.61
C GLU A 156 -0.72 1.12 -16.17
N ARG A 157 0.22 1.80 -15.53
CA ARG A 157 1.64 1.79 -15.91
C ARG A 157 2.45 0.65 -15.29
N SER A 158 1.84 -0.26 -14.54
CA SER A 158 2.56 -1.33 -13.83
C SER A 158 3.39 -2.22 -14.76
N GLU A 159 2.95 -2.42 -16.00
CA GLU A 159 3.70 -3.19 -16.99
C GLU A 159 5.05 -2.55 -17.37
N GLU A 160 5.17 -1.22 -17.30
CA GLU A 160 6.43 -0.51 -17.55
C GLU A 160 7.50 -0.85 -16.49
N TYR A 161 7.07 -1.15 -15.28
CA TYR A 161 7.94 -1.48 -14.15
C TYR A 161 8.23 -2.98 -14.01
N ARG A 162 7.49 -3.83 -14.70
CA ARG A 162 7.64 -5.30 -14.64
C ARG A 162 9.08 -5.81 -14.80
N PRO A 163 9.94 -5.26 -15.69
CA PRO A 163 11.32 -5.70 -15.84
C PRO A 163 12.20 -5.49 -14.60
N PHE A 164 11.78 -4.59 -13.69
CA PHE A 164 12.53 -4.20 -12.49
C PHE A 164 12.06 -4.94 -11.24
N VAL A 165 10.95 -5.67 -11.32
CA VAL A 165 10.39 -6.43 -10.22
C VAL A 165 10.82 -7.89 -10.33
N SER A 166 11.24 -8.49 -9.23
CA SER A 166 11.64 -9.90 -9.20
C SER A 166 10.49 -10.81 -9.67
N LYS A 167 10.79 -11.72 -10.60
CA LYS A 167 9.82 -12.71 -11.09
C LYS A 167 9.36 -13.70 -10.02
N GLU A 168 10.16 -13.87 -8.98
CA GLU A 168 9.92 -14.82 -7.90
C GLU A 168 9.01 -14.22 -6.81
N ARG A 169 8.79 -12.91 -6.84
CA ARG A 169 8.01 -12.21 -5.84
C ARG A 169 6.76 -11.61 -6.46
N PRO A 170 5.58 -11.93 -5.95
CA PRO A 170 4.33 -11.36 -6.45
C PRO A 170 4.27 -9.86 -6.09
N TRP A 171 4.48 -9.00 -7.05
CA TRP A 171 4.53 -7.53 -6.93
C TRP A 171 3.22 -6.86 -6.46
N HIS A 172 2.12 -7.62 -6.36
CA HIS A 172 0.85 -7.14 -5.82
C HIS A 172 0.85 -6.96 -4.28
N PHE A 173 1.96 -7.28 -3.60
CA PHE A 173 2.10 -7.04 -2.16
C PHE A 173 2.58 -5.63 -1.79
N LEU A 174 2.86 -4.78 -2.76
CA LEU A 174 3.32 -3.41 -2.53
C LEU A 174 2.33 -2.37 -3.10
N PRO A 175 1.15 -2.19 -2.51
CA PRO A 175 0.36 -1.04 -2.86
C PRO A 175 1.07 0.24 -2.36
N VAL A 176 1.31 1.17 -3.27
CA VAL A 176 1.87 2.49 -2.98
C VAL A 176 0.81 3.53 -3.28
N ALA A 177 0.53 4.40 -2.30
CA ALA A 177 -0.39 5.52 -2.44
C ALA A 177 0.26 6.83 -1.99
N VAL A 178 -0.14 7.93 -2.59
CA VAL A 178 0.31 9.31 -2.31
C VAL A 178 -0.90 10.22 -2.16
#